data_4586d0e0de7c0c9f4e891320599b20f8
#
_entry.id   4586d0e0de7c0c9f4e891320599b20f8
#
_cell.length_a   1.000
_cell.length_b   1.000
_cell.length_c   1.000
_cell.angle_alpha   90.00
_cell.angle_beta   90.00
_cell.angle_gamma   90.00
#
_symmetry.space_group_name_H-M   'P 1'
#
loop_
_entity.id
_entity.type
_entity.pdbx_description
1 polymer ?
#
loop_
_entity_poly.entity_id
_entity_poly.type
_entity_poly.pdbx_seq_one_letter_code
_entity_poly.pdbx_strand_id
1 'polypeptide(L)'
;MNASYAPIDADGHVMETDDELRGYLPAPFEGRRALTALFPSLDGWPRSTRKAPDPTPCLQRWRMFLNASGVAGSVLYPTMGLAMAHIKDVQWASVMARCYNDYLYGEYLAQEPSRLWGVALLPIQDVSAAAEELERSI
;
A
#
# COMPACT_ATOMS: atom_id res chain seq x y z
N MET A 1 15.79 36.62 -1.42
CA MET A 1 15.72 35.29 -2.08
C MET A 1 14.52 34.58 -1.52
N ASN A 2 13.42 34.47 -2.29
CA ASN A 2 12.25 33.68 -1.87
C ASN A 2 12.66 32.20 -1.94
N ALA A 3 12.75 31.55 -0.79
CA ALA A 3 12.88 30.10 -0.78
C ALA A 3 11.63 29.54 -1.46
N SER A 4 11.80 28.93 -2.60
CA SER A 4 10.73 28.21 -3.28
C SER A 4 10.49 26.93 -2.50
N TYR A 5 9.46 26.93 -1.65
CA TYR A 5 9.02 25.72 -0.97
C TYR A 5 8.22 24.88 -1.98
N ALA A 6 8.74 23.73 -2.34
CA ALA A 6 7.95 22.73 -3.06
C ALA A 6 7.08 21.97 -2.04
N PRO A 7 5.75 21.94 -2.20
CA PRO A 7 4.87 21.24 -1.27
C PRO A 7 5.09 19.72 -1.33
N ILE A 8 4.72 19.03 -0.26
CA ILE A 8 4.62 17.56 -0.22
C ILE A 8 3.13 17.22 -0.28
N ASP A 9 2.78 16.31 -1.18
CA ASP A 9 1.47 15.68 -1.20
C ASP A 9 1.38 14.69 -0.03
N ALA A 10 0.46 14.91 0.90
CA ALA A 10 0.29 14.12 2.11
C ALA A 10 -0.90 13.15 2.06
N ASP A 11 -1.48 12.93 0.89
CA ASP A 11 -2.68 12.09 0.70
C ASP A 11 -2.61 11.26 -0.60
N GLY A 12 -1.42 10.83 -0.96
CA GLY A 12 -1.20 9.95 -2.09
C GLY A 12 -1.70 8.53 -1.79
N HIS A 13 -2.35 7.86 -2.74
CA HIS A 13 -2.82 6.50 -2.56
C HIS A 13 -2.22 5.56 -3.59
N VAL A 14 -1.74 4.39 -3.14
CA VAL A 14 -1.46 3.27 -4.02
C VAL A 14 -2.75 2.50 -4.30
N MET A 15 -2.92 2.05 -5.54
CA MET A 15 -4.08 1.27 -5.97
C MET A 15 -3.67 -0.18 -6.12
N GLU A 16 -3.33 -0.79 -4.96
CA GLU A 16 -2.91 -2.18 -4.90
C GLU A 16 -4.01 -3.13 -5.40
N THR A 17 -3.60 -4.16 -6.11
CA THR A 17 -4.50 -5.22 -6.57
C THR A 17 -4.20 -6.53 -5.84
N ASP A 18 -5.20 -7.41 -5.76
CA ASP A 18 -4.99 -8.74 -5.17
C ASP A 18 -3.87 -9.51 -5.89
N ASP A 19 -3.74 -9.36 -7.22
CA ASP A 19 -2.74 -10.06 -8.00
C ASP A 19 -1.31 -9.57 -7.70
N GLU A 20 -1.11 -8.26 -7.55
CA GLU A 20 0.17 -7.68 -7.15
C GLU A 20 0.56 -8.14 -5.74
N LEU A 21 -0.36 -8.04 -4.78
CA LEU A 21 -0.12 -8.44 -3.39
C LEU A 21 0.18 -9.94 -3.25
N ARG A 22 -0.39 -10.80 -4.12
CA ARG A 22 -0.11 -12.24 -4.07
C ARG A 22 1.35 -12.59 -4.27
N GLY A 23 2.09 -11.78 -5.04
CA GLY A 23 3.52 -11.94 -5.22
C GLY A 23 4.35 -11.77 -3.96
N TYR A 24 3.77 -11.15 -2.93
CA TYR A 24 4.41 -10.85 -1.65
C TYR A 24 3.89 -11.71 -0.49
N LEU A 25 2.96 -12.64 -0.74
CA LEU A 25 2.48 -13.55 0.31
C LEU A 25 3.57 -14.55 0.71
N PRO A 26 3.88 -14.69 2.00
CA PRO A 26 4.85 -15.68 2.47
C PRO A 26 4.26 -17.10 2.44
N ALA A 27 5.13 -18.12 2.36
CA ALA A 27 4.73 -19.51 2.60
C ALA A 27 4.13 -19.67 4.03
N PRO A 28 3.09 -20.46 4.23
CA PRO A 28 2.38 -21.31 3.29
C PRO A 28 1.19 -20.61 2.58
N PHE A 29 1.09 -19.28 2.67
CA PHE A 29 -0.04 -18.49 2.16
C PHE A 29 0.01 -18.23 0.65
N GLU A 30 1.17 -18.44 0.01
CA GLU A 30 1.36 -18.31 -1.45
C GLU A 30 0.31 -19.11 -2.26
N GLY A 31 -0.07 -20.29 -1.76
CA GLY A 31 -1.06 -21.18 -2.39
C GLY A 31 -2.51 -20.82 -2.10
N ARG A 32 -2.80 -19.82 -1.31
CA ARG A 32 -4.18 -19.35 -1.08
C ARG A 32 -4.75 -18.81 -2.38
N ARG A 33 -5.15 -19.72 -3.24
CA ARG A 33 -5.82 -19.40 -4.50
C ARG A 33 -7.15 -18.73 -4.20
N ALA A 34 -7.26 -17.60 -4.73
CA ALA A 34 -8.23 -16.64 -4.38
C ALA A 34 -9.50 -16.77 -5.20
N LEU A 35 -10.43 -17.42 -4.62
CA LEU A 35 -11.83 -17.05 -4.77
C LEU A 35 -12.24 -15.92 -3.81
N THR A 36 -11.36 -15.58 -2.86
CA THR A 36 -11.59 -14.57 -1.84
C THR A 36 -10.58 -13.44 -2.00
N ALA A 37 -11.07 -12.22 -1.95
CA ALA A 37 -10.25 -11.04 -1.90
C ALA A 37 -9.30 -11.05 -0.69
N LEU A 38 -8.10 -10.51 -0.85
CA LEU A 38 -7.10 -10.48 0.21
C LEU A 38 -7.52 -9.56 1.36
N PHE A 39 -8.08 -8.39 1.03
CA PHE A 39 -8.71 -7.51 2.01
C PHE A 39 -10.24 -7.61 1.97
N PRO A 40 -10.93 -7.48 3.11
CA PRO A 40 -12.39 -7.35 3.12
C PRO A 40 -12.85 -6.09 2.38
N SER A 41 -14.12 -6.04 2.01
CA SER A 41 -14.70 -4.82 1.46
C SER A 41 -14.89 -3.78 2.54
N LEU A 42 -14.63 -2.52 2.21
CA LEU A 42 -15.08 -1.38 3.02
C LEU A 42 -16.55 -1.11 2.73
N ASP A 43 -17.30 -0.79 3.78
CA ASP A 43 -18.70 -0.38 3.65
C ASP A 43 -18.80 0.86 2.76
N GLY A 44 -19.69 0.79 1.76
CA GLY A 44 -19.88 1.88 0.80
C GLY A 44 -18.83 1.96 -0.32
N TRP A 45 -17.85 1.06 -0.35
CA TRP A 45 -16.84 1.03 -1.42
C TRP A 45 -17.01 -0.22 -2.30
N PRO A 46 -17.80 -0.13 -3.37
CA PRO A 46 -18.03 -1.30 -4.23
C PRO A 46 -16.77 -1.64 -5.03
N ARG A 47 -16.33 -2.90 -4.93
CA ARG A 47 -15.22 -3.44 -5.74
C ARG A 47 -15.48 -3.39 -7.26
N SER A 48 -16.74 -3.25 -7.66
CA SER A 48 -17.21 -3.33 -9.05
C SER A 48 -17.00 -2.06 -9.87
N THR A 49 -16.57 -0.96 -9.28
CA THR A 49 -16.37 0.31 -10.00
C THR A 49 -14.99 0.46 -10.63
N ARG A 50 -14.23 -0.62 -10.75
CA ARG A 50 -12.94 -0.57 -11.44
C ARG A 50 -13.18 -0.22 -12.92
N LYS A 51 -12.75 0.97 -13.31
CA LYS A 51 -12.36 1.24 -14.70
C LYS A 51 -11.33 0.19 -15.10
N ALA A 52 -11.33 -0.19 -16.38
CA ALA A 52 -10.23 -0.99 -16.93
C ALA A 52 -8.91 -0.38 -16.44
N PRO A 53 -8.00 -1.18 -15.88
CA PRO A 53 -6.75 -0.65 -15.36
C PRO A 53 -6.03 0.11 -16.48
N ASP A 54 -5.57 1.31 -16.16
CA ASP A 54 -4.65 2.04 -17.02
C ASP A 54 -3.40 1.14 -17.21
N PRO A 55 -3.01 0.85 -18.44
CA PRO A 55 -1.87 -0.04 -18.71
C PRO A 55 -0.53 0.54 -18.26
N THR A 56 -0.48 1.82 -17.91
CA THR A 56 0.74 2.46 -17.40
C THR A 56 1.07 1.92 -16.00
N PRO A 57 2.29 1.40 -15.77
CA PRO A 57 2.71 0.94 -14.45
C PRO A 57 2.50 2.02 -13.37
N CYS A 58 2.03 1.62 -12.19
CA CYS A 58 1.66 2.54 -11.11
C CYS A 58 2.82 3.47 -10.71
N LEU A 59 4.03 2.95 -10.58
CA LEU A 59 5.22 3.78 -10.28
C LEU A 59 5.49 4.81 -11.39
N GLN A 60 5.32 4.46 -12.66
CA GLN A 60 5.51 5.40 -13.75
C GLN A 60 4.47 6.53 -13.71
N ARG A 61 3.22 6.25 -13.33
CA ARG A 61 2.19 7.28 -13.13
C ARG A 61 2.57 8.22 -11.99
N TRP A 62 3.12 7.71 -10.90
CA TRP A 62 3.65 8.53 -9.81
C TRP A 62 4.78 9.43 -10.27
N ARG A 63 5.75 8.91 -11.03
CA ARG A 63 6.84 9.72 -11.61
C ARG A 63 6.31 10.84 -12.50
N MET A 64 5.34 10.54 -13.35
CA MET A 64 4.70 11.54 -14.20
C MET A 64 3.98 12.61 -13.40
N PHE A 65 3.21 12.22 -12.39
CA PHE A 65 2.51 13.15 -11.49
C PHE A 65 3.49 14.06 -10.75
N LEU A 66 4.50 13.51 -10.10
CA LEU A 66 5.50 14.28 -9.36
C LEU A 66 6.26 15.26 -10.25
N ASN A 67 6.52 14.90 -11.50
CA ASN A 67 7.22 15.78 -12.44
C ASN A 67 6.30 16.89 -12.98
N ALA A 68 5.01 16.65 -13.08
CA ALA A 68 4.05 17.60 -13.65
C ALA A 68 3.43 18.55 -12.60
N SER A 69 3.29 18.11 -11.35
CA SER A 69 2.56 18.83 -10.31
C SER A 69 3.37 19.90 -9.57
N GLY A 70 4.71 19.84 -9.68
CA GLY A 70 5.60 20.73 -8.92
C GLY A 70 5.70 20.44 -7.42
N VAL A 71 5.17 19.29 -6.95
CA VAL A 71 5.35 18.80 -5.57
C VAL A 71 6.73 18.16 -5.40
N ALA A 72 7.31 18.28 -4.22
CA ALA A 72 8.61 17.68 -3.91
C ALA A 72 8.53 16.16 -3.82
N GLY A 73 7.43 15.62 -3.32
CA GLY A 73 7.19 14.21 -3.15
C GLY A 73 5.78 13.93 -2.63
N SER A 74 5.47 12.66 -2.36
CA SER A 74 4.18 12.23 -1.85
C SER A 74 4.32 11.16 -0.76
N VAL A 75 3.42 11.22 0.22
CA VAL A 75 3.21 10.16 1.23
C VAL A 75 2.12 9.23 0.72
N LEU A 76 2.46 7.95 0.60
CA LEU A 76 1.60 6.93 0.00
C LEU A 76 0.84 6.13 1.06
N TYR A 77 -0.47 6.14 0.95
CA TYR A 77 -1.41 5.37 1.77
C TYR A 77 -1.95 4.16 0.99
N PRO A 78 -2.36 3.10 1.70
CA PRO A 78 -3.08 2.01 1.05
C PRO A 78 -4.47 2.46 0.59
N THR A 79 -5.02 1.77 -0.41
CA THR A 79 -6.43 1.90 -0.79
C THR A 79 -7.24 0.69 -0.28
N MET A 80 -6.86 -0.52 -0.71
CA MET A 80 -7.53 -1.73 -0.20
C MET A 80 -7.13 -2.03 1.24
N GLY A 81 -5.90 -1.72 1.62
CA GLY A 81 -5.39 -1.87 2.98
C GLY A 81 -6.10 -1.01 4.03
N LEU A 82 -6.88 0.02 3.65
CA LEU A 82 -7.77 0.73 4.58
C LEU A 82 -8.76 -0.22 5.29
N ALA A 83 -9.07 -1.36 4.67
CA ALA A 83 -9.91 -2.39 5.28
C ALA A 83 -9.19 -3.30 6.29
N MET A 84 -7.92 -3.03 6.63
CA MET A 84 -7.11 -3.84 7.54
C MET A 84 -7.79 -4.12 8.87
N ALA A 85 -8.43 -3.12 9.47
CA ALA A 85 -9.14 -3.26 10.73
C ALA A 85 -10.34 -4.21 10.68
N HIS A 86 -10.85 -4.53 9.50
CA HIS A 86 -11.97 -5.46 9.29
C HIS A 86 -11.53 -6.93 9.17
N ILE A 87 -10.24 -7.20 9.09
CA ILE A 87 -9.72 -8.58 9.11
C ILE A 87 -9.89 -9.14 10.53
N LYS A 88 -10.67 -10.22 10.66
CA LYS A 88 -10.98 -10.84 11.96
C LYS A 88 -9.95 -11.89 12.38
N ASP A 89 -9.34 -12.55 11.41
CA ASP A 89 -8.29 -13.55 11.65
C ASP A 89 -6.97 -12.82 11.94
N VAL A 90 -6.51 -12.93 13.18
CA VAL A 90 -5.31 -12.24 13.69
C VAL A 90 -4.05 -12.64 12.92
N GLN A 91 -3.91 -13.94 12.62
CA GLN A 91 -2.76 -14.43 11.85
C GLN A 91 -2.80 -13.87 10.42
N TRP A 92 -3.97 -13.86 9.80
CA TRP A 92 -4.15 -13.28 8.47
C TRP A 92 -3.88 -11.78 8.44
N ALA A 93 -4.30 -11.04 9.47
CA ALA A 93 -4.00 -9.62 9.62
C ALA A 93 -2.50 -9.35 9.63
N SER A 94 -1.73 -10.13 10.40
CA SER A 94 -0.27 -10.01 10.44
C SER A 94 0.39 -10.33 9.10
N VAL A 95 -0.09 -11.37 8.40
CA VAL A 95 0.39 -11.73 7.06
C VAL A 95 0.11 -10.61 6.06
N MET A 96 -1.10 -10.04 6.09
CA MET A 96 -1.48 -8.97 5.15
C MET A 96 -0.78 -7.65 5.41
N ALA A 97 -0.53 -7.29 6.67
CA ALA A 97 0.27 -6.12 7.01
C ALA A 97 1.67 -6.22 6.40
N ARG A 98 2.34 -7.33 6.66
CA ARG A 98 3.68 -7.59 6.13
C ARG A 98 3.70 -7.61 4.60
N CYS A 99 2.77 -8.33 3.99
CA CYS A 99 2.62 -8.43 2.54
C CYS A 99 2.48 -7.05 1.89
N TYR A 100 1.61 -6.20 2.43
CA TYR A 100 1.43 -4.84 1.92
C TYR A 100 2.68 -3.97 2.10
N ASN A 101 3.32 -4.02 3.27
CA ASN A 101 4.51 -3.21 3.55
C ASN A 101 5.68 -3.61 2.64
N ASP A 102 5.89 -4.92 2.41
CA ASP A 102 6.90 -5.42 1.48
C ASP A 102 6.59 -5.01 0.03
N TYR A 103 5.33 -5.08 -0.39
CA TYR A 103 4.86 -4.57 -1.69
C TYR A 103 5.12 -3.07 -1.85
N LEU A 104 4.70 -2.27 -0.88
CA LEU A 104 4.87 -0.81 -0.94
C LEU A 104 6.35 -0.44 -1.05
N TYR A 105 7.19 -1.08 -0.23
CA TYR A 105 8.62 -0.85 -0.28
C TYR A 105 9.22 -1.26 -1.63
N GLY A 106 8.98 -2.48 -2.09
CA GLY A 106 9.58 -3.03 -3.29
C GLY A 106 9.16 -2.33 -4.58
N GLU A 107 7.86 -2.04 -4.71
CA GLU A 107 7.30 -1.46 -5.93
C GLU A 107 7.44 0.06 -6.02
N TYR A 108 7.55 0.77 -4.87
CA TYR A 108 7.52 2.23 -4.86
C TYR A 108 8.69 2.86 -4.11
N LEU A 109 8.83 2.59 -2.80
CA LEU A 109 9.74 3.36 -1.96
C LEU A 109 11.21 3.12 -2.30
N ALA A 110 11.59 1.86 -2.54
CA ALA A 110 12.95 1.52 -2.97
C ALA A 110 13.30 2.08 -4.35
N GLN A 111 12.30 2.36 -5.19
CA GLN A 111 12.48 2.87 -6.55
C GLN A 111 12.54 4.41 -6.62
N GLU A 112 11.96 5.09 -5.66
CA GLU A 112 11.91 6.57 -5.57
C GLU A 112 12.13 7.06 -4.12
N PRO A 113 13.25 6.70 -3.46
CA PRO A 113 13.44 6.87 -2.02
C PRO A 113 13.53 8.35 -1.59
N SER A 114 13.78 9.27 -2.50
CA SER A 114 13.86 10.70 -2.21
C SER A 114 12.52 11.44 -2.37
N ARG A 115 11.52 10.82 -2.97
CA ARG A 115 10.28 11.50 -3.36
C ARG A 115 9.01 10.75 -2.95
N LEU A 116 9.12 9.47 -2.59
CA LEU A 116 7.99 8.67 -2.13
C LEU A 116 8.27 8.15 -0.72
N TRP A 117 7.34 8.40 0.17
CA TRP A 117 7.30 7.87 1.53
C TRP A 117 6.04 7.05 1.71
N GLY A 118 6.06 6.07 2.59
CA GLY A 118 4.94 5.16 2.77
C GLY A 118 4.38 5.17 4.17
N VAL A 119 3.09 4.89 4.28
CA VAL A 119 2.43 4.60 5.56
C VAL A 119 2.31 3.10 5.70
N ALA A 120 2.97 2.55 6.73
CA ALA A 120 2.92 1.12 7.00
C ALA A 120 1.54 0.69 7.52
N LEU A 121 1.09 -0.48 7.10
CA LEU A 121 -0.03 -1.18 7.72
C LEU A 121 0.46 -1.96 8.94
N LEU A 122 -0.28 -1.86 10.03
CA LEU A 122 0.01 -2.60 11.26
C LEU A 122 -1.15 -3.53 11.59
N PRO A 123 -0.89 -4.78 12.03
CA PRO A 123 -1.93 -5.72 12.44
C PRO A 123 -2.47 -5.38 13.84
N ILE A 124 -3.30 -4.33 13.92
CA ILE A 124 -3.82 -3.79 15.19
C ILE A 124 -4.63 -4.80 16.01
N GLN A 125 -4.97 -5.95 15.45
CA GLN A 125 -5.62 -7.07 16.12
C GLN A 125 -4.70 -7.78 17.11
N ASP A 126 -3.37 -7.61 16.98
CA ASP A 126 -2.34 -8.14 17.87
C ASP A 126 -1.29 -7.07 18.12
N VAL A 127 -1.25 -6.56 19.35
CA VAL A 127 -0.36 -5.45 19.74
C VAL A 127 1.13 -5.83 19.62
N SER A 128 1.49 -7.08 19.94
CA SER A 128 2.88 -7.55 19.83
C SER A 128 3.31 -7.61 18.37
N ALA A 129 2.49 -8.23 17.53
CA ALA A 129 2.74 -8.31 16.09
C ALA A 129 2.76 -6.92 15.43
N ALA A 130 1.93 -5.98 15.90
CA ALA A 130 1.94 -4.61 15.41
C ALA A 130 3.24 -3.87 15.76
N ALA A 131 3.76 -4.05 16.97
CA ALA A 131 5.03 -3.46 17.38
C ALA A 131 6.21 -4.05 16.59
N GLU A 132 6.25 -5.37 16.43
CA GLU A 132 7.28 -6.06 15.63
C GLU A 132 7.25 -5.60 14.16
N GLU A 133 6.07 -5.47 13.56
CA GLU A 133 5.94 -5.02 12.18
C GLU A 133 6.30 -3.53 12.02
N LEU A 134 5.98 -2.69 13.00
CA LEU A 134 6.41 -1.29 13.01
C LEU A 134 7.93 -1.19 13.00
N GLU A 135 8.61 -1.90 13.93
CA GLU A 135 10.08 -1.91 13.99
C GLU A 135 10.72 -2.43 12.70
N ARG A 136 10.09 -3.41 12.05
CA ARG A 136 10.58 -3.97 10.78
C ARG A 136 10.45 -3.01 9.60
N SER A 137 9.44 -2.14 9.62
CA SER A 137 9.05 -1.29 8.48
C SER A 137 9.72 0.08 8.46
N ILE A 138 10.51 0.40 9.49
CA ILE A 138 11.23 1.69 9.64
C ILE A 138 12.65 1.60 8.96
#